data_091db520e24a19a0d8df28aa9a669f4c
#
_entry.id   091db520e24a19a0d8df28aa9a669f4c
#
_cell.length_a   1.000
_cell.length_b   1.000
_cell.length_c   1.000
_cell.angle_alpha   90.00
_cell.angle_beta   90.00
_cell.angle_gamma   90.00
#
_symmetry.space_group_name_H-M   'P 1'
#
loop_
_entity.id
_entity.type
_entity.pdbx_description
1 polymer ?
#
loop_
_entity_poly.entity_id
_entity_poly.type
_entity_poly.pdbx_seq_one_letter_code
_entity_poly.pdbx_strand_id
1 'polypeptide(L)'
;MKELKFYVMADPHFFASELGCSGDEYEDFMHYEQKCFAETENINKSVFAFLEKAHEADIILIVGDLIFNGEKKSHEGFLKLLESLKNHGKKIYVVTADHDFKWDQWGTFAFGKDGRYNPEHTERHELIDMYKDYGFGDAIAIDKEHLSYVAQLSDDVRLLALNCDLKENGKYHFFPEQIEWIKEQTEKAREDGQMMVAMCHYPIIPGQPLFSIISQMVIRDAHKFAHFLADEGVHILFTGHMHNQSINFIETEKGNKLYDITTGSIIADPAFIRLVTIKDKDTVEIKSIATPDFEWDTKGKTCKEYLSDMFDRMIVNVLTDMRDDTIRMMNKFHLEDKGSTKKILGLAGKLICSIKVGTLAKMLFLKCDKSVRKIRVLDYATELVRGIFEGNQTFKEGTPKGDVFVALLKRIRPILGKINVKGWDGNNVDLYDVLKNTAGNYGIDDYNATINLR
;
A
#
# COMPACT_ATOMS: atom_id res chain seq x y z
N MET A 1 4.58 -23.76 21.11
CA MET A 1 3.95 -23.33 19.86
C MET A 1 4.57 -24.07 18.70
N LYS A 2 3.79 -24.62 17.79
CA LYS A 2 4.28 -25.24 16.54
C LYS A 2 4.53 -24.13 15.50
N GLU A 3 5.51 -24.37 14.59
CA GLU A 3 5.73 -23.47 13.44
C GLU A 3 4.43 -23.32 12.64
N LEU A 4 4.07 -22.07 12.30
CA LEU A 4 2.91 -21.75 11.47
C LEU A 4 3.37 -20.97 10.26
N LYS A 5 2.89 -21.36 9.07
CA LYS A 5 3.15 -20.66 7.81
C LYS A 5 1.86 -20.20 7.15
N PHE A 6 1.90 -19.02 6.55
CA PHE A 6 0.80 -18.50 5.74
C PHE A 6 1.30 -17.53 4.69
N TYR A 7 0.53 -17.38 3.62
CA TYR A 7 0.74 -16.34 2.63
C TYR A 7 -0.01 -15.07 2.99
N VAL A 8 0.54 -13.92 2.63
CA VAL A 8 -0.12 -12.62 2.70
C VAL A 8 -0.05 -11.98 1.33
N MET A 9 -1.20 -11.51 0.84
CA MET A 9 -1.31 -10.66 -0.33
C MET A 9 -2.22 -9.48 -0.02
N ALA A 10 -2.02 -8.37 -0.72
CA ALA A 10 -2.80 -7.16 -0.55
C ALA A 10 -3.24 -6.58 -1.90
N ASP A 11 -4.30 -5.80 -1.87
CA ASP A 11 -4.72 -4.94 -2.98
C ASP A 11 -4.83 -5.69 -4.32
N PRO A 12 -5.57 -6.81 -4.40
CA PRO A 12 -5.77 -7.52 -5.66
C PRO A 12 -6.56 -6.70 -6.67
N HIS A 13 -7.40 -5.75 -6.23
CA HIS A 13 -8.20 -4.86 -7.06
C HIS A 13 -8.77 -5.56 -8.29
N PHE A 14 -9.35 -6.73 -8.09
CA PHE A 14 -9.89 -7.49 -9.20
C PHE A 14 -10.98 -6.70 -9.92
N PHE A 15 -10.84 -6.57 -11.23
CA PHE A 15 -11.84 -5.97 -12.10
C PHE A 15 -12.27 -6.96 -13.18
N ALA A 16 -13.57 -7.21 -13.27
CA ALA A 16 -14.11 -8.11 -14.28
C ALA A 16 -14.00 -7.47 -15.68
N SER A 17 -13.19 -8.06 -16.56
CA SER A 17 -12.89 -7.51 -17.89
C SER A 17 -14.14 -7.32 -18.77
N GLU A 18 -15.22 -8.09 -18.53
CA GLU A 18 -16.49 -7.94 -19.21
C GLU A 18 -17.16 -6.57 -19.01
N LEU A 19 -16.79 -5.83 -17.95
CA LEU A 19 -17.28 -4.47 -17.68
C LEU A 19 -16.67 -3.44 -18.62
N GLY A 20 -15.52 -3.74 -19.24
CA GLY A 20 -14.86 -2.91 -20.25
C GLY A 20 -13.82 -1.95 -19.70
N CYS A 21 -12.75 -1.77 -20.51
CA CYS A 21 -11.57 -0.93 -20.22
C CYS A 21 -11.13 -0.26 -21.55
N SER A 22 -11.95 0.63 -22.12
CA SER A 22 -11.64 1.23 -23.42
C SER A 22 -12.25 2.61 -23.60
N GLY A 23 -11.74 3.34 -24.59
CA GLY A 23 -12.22 4.67 -24.97
C GLY A 23 -11.44 5.81 -24.33
N ASP A 24 -11.73 7.05 -24.77
CA ASP A 24 -10.97 8.24 -24.37
C ASP A 24 -11.03 8.51 -22.86
N GLU A 25 -12.18 8.26 -22.23
CA GLU A 25 -12.33 8.44 -20.78
C GLU A 25 -11.52 7.41 -19.99
N TYR A 26 -11.36 6.18 -20.50
CA TYR A 26 -10.47 5.19 -19.93
C TYR A 26 -9.00 5.62 -20.04
N GLU A 27 -8.57 6.09 -21.20
CA GLU A 27 -7.20 6.58 -21.42
C GLU A 27 -6.90 7.80 -20.52
N ASP A 28 -7.87 8.69 -20.35
CA ASP A 28 -7.76 9.83 -19.44
C ASP A 28 -7.64 9.40 -17.97
N PHE A 29 -8.43 8.40 -17.56
CA PHE A 29 -8.35 7.80 -16.25
C PHE A 29 -6.97 7.16 -16.00
N MET A 30 -6.47 6.37 -16.97
CA MET A 30 -5.17 5.68 -16.89
C MET A 30 -3.97 6.61 -16.94
N HIS A 31 -4.15 7.89 -17.28
CA HIS A 31 -3.06 8.85 -17.38
C HIS A 31 -2.27 9.05 -16.07
N TYR A 32 -2.97 9.01 -14.93
CA TYR A 32 -2.38 9.12 -13.59
C TYR A 32 -2.64 7.88 -12.73
N GLU A 33 -2.98 6.74 -13.33
CA GLU A 33 -3.27 5.53 -12.59
C GLU A 33 -2.00 4.67 -12.44
N GLN A 34 -1.74 4.23 -11.21
CA GLN A 34 -0.66 3.31 -10.87
C GLN A 34 -1.02 1.86 -11.22
N LYS A 35 -2.29 1.50 -11.00
CA LYS A 35 -2.79 0.14 -11.14
C LYS A 35 -2.90 -0.28 -12.61
N CYS A 36 -2.49 -1.51 -12.91
CA CYS A 36 -2.72 -2.14 -14.21
C CYS A 36 -4.18 -2.60 -14.30
N PHE A 37 -5.08 -1.67 -14.66
CA PHE A 37 -6.52 -1.83 -14.56
C PHE A 37 -7.09 -2.91 -15.49
N ALA A 38 -6.74 -2.86 -16.77
CA ALA A 38 -7.25 -3.83 -17.74
C ALA A 38 -6.65 -5.24 -17.57
N GLU A 39 -5.48 -5.33 -16.94
CA GLU A 39 -4.72 -6.56 -16.72
C GLU A 39 -5.12 -7.30 -15.43
N THR A 40 -5.89 -6.66 -14.53
CA THR A 40 -6.12 -7.15 -13.17
C THR A 40 -6.66 -8.57 -13.13
N GLU A 41 -7.60 -8.91 -14.01
CA GLU A 41 -8.20 -10.25 -14.06
C GLU A 41 -7.14 -11.32 -14.37
N ASN A 42 -6.25 -11.07 -15.34
CA ASN A 42 -5.20 -12.01 -15.72
C ASN A 42 -4.09 -12.11 -14.69
N ILE A 43 -3.72 -10.99 -14.06
CA ILE A 43 -2.76 -10.97 -12.96
C ILE A 43 -3.30 -11.79 -11.79
N ASN A 44 -4.53 -11.53 -11.36
CA ASN A 44 -5.17 -12.27 -10.27
C ASN A 44 -5.25 -13.77 -10.58
N LYS A 45 -5.71 -14.18 -11.78
CA LYS A 45 -5.74 -15.58 -12.20
C LYS A 45 -4.37 -16.25 -12.08
N SER A 46 -3.29 -15.58 -12.48
CA SER A 46 -1.93 -16.12 -12.38
C SER A 46 -1.46 -16.26 -10.94
N VAL A 47 -1.70 -15.26 -10.09
CA VAL A 47 -1.35 -15.30 -8.66
C VAL A 47 -2.12 -16.40 -7.94
N PHE A 48 -3.42 -16.52 -8.20
CA PHE A 48 -4.25 -17.55 -7.59
C PHE A 48 -3.85 -18.96 -8.05
N ALA A 49 -3.56 -19.15 -9.33
CA ALA A 49 -3.04 -20.43 -9.85
C ALA A 49 -1.66 -20.79 -9.28
N PHE A 50 -0.82 -19.82 -8.94
CA PHE A 50 0.41 -20.04 -8.20
C PHE A 50 0.11 -20.51 -6.76
N LEU A 51 -0.80 -19.82 -6.05
CA LEU A 51 -1.16 -20.15 -4.66
C LEU A 51 -1.85 -21.51 -4.54
N GLU A 52 -2.65 -21.94 -5.53
CA GLU A 52 -3.24 -23.28 -5.60
C GLU A 52 -2.18 -24.39 -5.54
N LYS A 53 -1.03 -24.16 -6.22
CA LYS A 53 0.07 -25.12 -6.36
C LYS A 53 1.13 -24.97 -5.26
N ALA A 54 1.09 -23.90 -4.51
CA ALA A 54 2.07 -23.62 -3.46
C ALA A 54 1.86 -24.56 -2.26
N HIS A 55 2.92 -25.20 -1.79
CA HIS A 55 2.89 -26.22 -0.74
C HIS A 55 3.50 -25.79 0.59
N GLU A 56 4.10 -24.59 0.65
CA GLU A 56 4.73 -24.09 1.88
C GLU A 56 3.72 -23.71 2.95
N ALA A 57 2.52 -23.31 2.55
CA ALA A 57 1.42 -22.92 3.46
C ALA A 57 0.05 -23.20 2.85
N ASP A 58 -0.92 -23.50 3.72
CA ASP A 58 -2.33 -23.69 3.33
C ASP A 58 -3.22 -22.53 3.75
N ILE A 59 -2.70 -21.58 4.52
CA ILE A 59 -3.42 -20.39 4.95
C ILE A 59 -3.01 -19.20 4.07
N ILE A 60 -4.00 -18.40 3.67
CA ILE A 60 -3.82 -17.19 2.86
C ILE A 60 -4.57 -16.05 3.52
N LEU A 61 -3.88 -14.95 3.81
CA LEU A 61 -4.46 -13.70 4.28
C LEU A 61 -4.51 -12.72 3.11
N ILE A 62 -5.67 -12.10 2.87
CA ILE A 62 -5.87 -11.08 1.83
C ILE A 62 -6.27 -9.78 2.50
N VAL A 63 -5.42 -8.77 2.37
CA VAL A 63 -5.44 -7.57 3.22
C VAL A 63 -6.15 -6.41 2.52
N GLY A 64 -7.43 -6.62 2.17
CA GLY A 64 -8.32 -5.57 1.66
C GLY A 64 -8.12 -5.17 0.20
N ASP A 65 -8.98 -4.26 -0.25
CA ASP A 65 -9.10 -3.82 -1.64
C ASP A 65 -9.17 -5.01 -2.61
N LEU A 66 -10.12 -5.91 -2.33
CA LEU A 66 -10.29 -7.18 -3.03
C LEU A 66 -10.68 -6.97 -4.47
N ILE A 67 -11.55 -5.96 -4.73
CA ILE A 67 -11.97 -5.56 -6.06
C ILE A 67 -11.65 -4.10 -6.33
N PHE A 68 -11.93 -3.63 -7.54
CA PHE A 68 -11.46 -2.34 -7.97
C PHE A 68 -12.27 -1.18 -7.37
N ASN A 69 -13.61 -1.22 -7.42
CA ASN A 69 -14.44 -0.10 -6.93
C ASN A 69 -15.92 -0.48 -6.69
N GLY A 70 -16.18 -1.56 -5.96
CA GLY A 70 -17.52 -1.98 -5.56
C GLY A 70 -18.35 -2.63 -6.68
N GLU A 71 -17.77 -3.01 -7.82
CA GLU A 71 -18.51 -3.63 -8.93
C GLU A 71 -18.95 -5.05 -8.53
N LYS A 72 -20.26 -5.32 -8.61
CA LYS A 72 -20.83 -6.63 -8.27
C LYS A 72 -20.26 -7.76 -9.13
N LYS A 73 -20.04 -7.49 -10.43
CA LYS A 73 -19.42 -8.45 -11.34
C LYS A 73 -17.98 -8.79 -10.99
N SER A 74 -17.24 -7.80 -10.48
CA SER A 74 -15.88 -8.02 -9.99
C SER A 74 -15.88 -8.92 -8.77
N HIS A 75 -16.79 -8.72 -7.82
CA HIS A 75 -16.98 -9.63 -6.69
C HIS A 75 -17.32 -11.07 -7.13
N GLU A 76 -18.26 -11.23 -8.08
CA GLU A 76 -18.63 -12.54 -8.61
C GLU A 76 -17.43 -13.28 -9.24
N GLY A 77 -16.57 -12.53 -9.94
CA GLY A 77 -15.34 -13.05 -10.54
C GLY A 77 -14.29 -13.42 -9.50
N PHE A 78 -14.06 -12.56 -8.53
CA PHE A 78 -13.09 -12.76 -7.46
C PHE A 78 -13.48 -13.95 -6.55
N LEU A 79 -14.78 -14.07 -6.19
CA LEU A 79 -15.29 -15.19 -5.40
C LEU A 79 -15.03 -16.54 -6.07
N LYS A 80 -15.08 -16.64 -7.41
CA LYS A 80 -14.72 -17.86 -8.12
C LYS A 80 -13.26 -18.24 -7.95
N LEU A 81 -12.36 -17.24 -7.88
CA LEU A 81 -10.94 -17.48 -7.60
C LEU A 81 -10.73 -17.96 -6.15
N LEU A 82 -11.43 -17.35 -5.18
CA LEU A 82 -11.40 -17.80 -3.79
C LEU A 82 -11.94 -19.21 -3.62
N GLU A 83 -13.03 -19.54 -4.30
CA GLU A 83 -13.62 -20.88 -4.31
C GLU A 83 -12.64 -21.91 -4.89
N SER A 84 -11.92 -21.55 -5.95
CA SER A 84 -10.89 -22.42 -6.52
C SER A 84 -9.78 -22.71 -5.52
N LEU A 85 -9.26 -21.72 -4.81
CA LEU A 85 -8.28 -21.92 -3.73
C LEU A 85 -8.82 -22.83 -2.63
N LYS A 86 -10.07 -22.62 -2.20
CA LYS A 86 -10.73 -23.44 -1.17
C LYS A 86 -10.83 -24.89 -1.62
N ASN A 87 -11.19 -25.14 -2.90
CA ASN A 87 -11.26 -26.47 -3.49
C ASN A 87 -9.89 -27.17 -3.58
N HIS A 88 -8.78 -26.40 -3.59
CA HIS A 88 -7.40 -26.91 -3.48
C HIS A 88 -6.91 -27.02 -2.03
N GLY A 89 -7.81 -26.94 -1.04
CA GLY A 89 -7.51 -27.15 0.37
C GLY A 89 -6.95 -25.93 1.08
N LYS A 90 -6.97 -24.74 0.46
CA LYS A 90 -6.52 -23.51 1.11
C LYS A 90 -7.59 -22.94 2.03
N LYS A 91 -7.15 -22.39 3.17
CA LYS A 91 -7.97 -21.61 4.09
C LYS A 91 -7.68 -20.11 3.83
N ILE A 92 -8.70 -19.36 3.50
CA ILE A 92 -8.56 -17.97 3.12
C ILE A 92 -9.25 -17.09 4.17
N TYR A 93 -8.57 -16.02 4.57
CA TYR A 93 -9.10 -14.99 5.44
C TYR A 93 -8.95 -13.64 4.75
N VAL A 94 -10.05 -12.92 4.58
CA VAL A 94 -10.06 -11.60 3.94
C VAL A 94 -10.43 -10.52 4.96
N VAL A 95 -9.89 -9.34 4.78
CA VAL A 95 -10.46 -8.10 5.32
C VAL A 95 -10.90 -7.26 4.13
N THR A 96 -11.99 -6.52 4.28
CA THR A 96 -12.51 -5.62 3.24
C THR A 96 -12.08 -4.18 3.50
N ALA A 97 -12.16 -3.32 2.47
CA ALA A 97 -11.80 -1.92 2.54
C ALA A 97 -12.73 -1.06 1.67
N ASP A 98 -12.43 0.23 1.49
CA ASP A 98 -13.31 1.18 0.82
C ASP A 98 -13.47 0.94 -0.70
N HIS A 99 -12.56 0.20 -1.33
CA HIS A 99 -12.73 -0.25 -2.71
C HIS A 99 -13.69 -1.45 -2.87
N ASP A 100 -14.10 -2.11 -1.77
CA ASP A 100 -14.92 -3.33 -1.85
C ASP A 100 -16.43 -3.06 -1.84
N PHE A 101 -16.85 -1.81 -1.79
CA PHE A 101 -18.26 -1.41 -1.88
C PHE A 101 -18.40 -0.08 -2.59
N LYS A 102 -19.62 0.29 -2.93
CA LYS A 102 -19.92 1.60 -3.51
C LYS A 102 -19.47 2.71 -2.57
N TRP A 103 -18.48 3.47 -3.00
CA TRP A 103 -17.99 4.60 -2.24
C TRP A 103 -18.70 5.91 -2.62
N ASP A 104 -19.17 6.64 -1.64
CA ASP A 104 -19.99 7.84 -1.88
C ASP A 104 -19.29 8.94 -2.69
N GLN A 105 -17.96 9.02 -2.57
CA GLN A 105 -17.18 10.08 -3.19
C GLN A 105 -16.97 9.87 -4.69
N TRP A 106 -16.76 8.61 -5.14
CA TRP A 106 -16.35 8.32 -6.53
C TRP A 106 -17.39 7.47 -7.27
N GLY A 107 -18.27 6.83 -6.52
CA GLY A 107 -19.21 5.86 -7.04
C GLY A 107 -18.50 4.64 -7.65
N THR A 108 -19.27 3.68 -8.06
CA THR A 108 -18.80 2.53 -8.84
C THR A 108 -18.80 2.90 -10.32
N PHE A 109 -17.74 2.57 -11.08
CA PHE A 109 -17.65 2.92 -12.49
C PHE A 109 -16.89 1.87 -13.31
N ALA A 110 -17.17 1.87 -14.62
CA ALA A 110 -16.48 1.08 -15.64
C ALA A 110 -16.45 1.86 -16.97
N PHE A 111 -15.70 1.37 -17.96
CA PHE A 111 -15.48 2.06 -19.23
C PHE A 111 -15.93 1.16 -20.39
N GLY A 112 -17.20 1.31 -20.77
CA GLY A 112 -17.78 0.61 -21.91
C GLY A 112 -17.50 1.31 -23.25
N LYS A 113 -18.10 0.80 -24.32
CA LYS A 113 -17.96 1.35 -25.68
C LYS A 113 -18.45 2.80 -25.79
N ASP A 114 -19.44 3.18 -25.01
CA ASP A 114 -20.07 4.49 -25.03
C ASP A 114 -19.51 5.45 -23.96
N GLY A 115 -18.34 5.11 -23.37
CA GLY A 115 -17.68 5.89 -22.34
C GLY A 115 -17.89 5.32 -20.93
N ARG A 116 -17.64 6.18 -19.92
CA ARG A 116 -17.78 5.82 -18.52
C ARG A 116 -19.24 5.62 -18.14
N TYR A 117 -19.53 4.54 -17.39
CA TYR A 117 -20.85 4.24 -16.86
C TYR A 117 -20.78 3.65 -15.45
N ASN A 118 -21.93 3.59 -14.77
CA ASN A 118 -22.03 2.99 -13.43
C ASN A 118 -22.61 1.59 -13.52
N PRO A 119 -21.82 0.53 -13.34
CA PRO A 119 -22.31 -0.85 -13.29
C PRO A 119 -23.06 -1.11 -11.99
N GLU A 120 -23.72 -2.28 -11.89
CA GLU A 120 -24.29 -2.76 -10.63
C GLU A 120 -23.21 -2.87 -9.56
N HIS A 121 -23.52 -2.37 -8.36
CA HIS A 121 -22.56 -2.25 -7.27
C HIS A 121 -22.99 -3.04 -6.04
N THR A 122 -22.05 -3.26 -5.13
CA THR A 122 -22.22 -3.89 -3.84
C THR A 122 -22.27 -2.83 -2.75
N GLU A 123 -23.19 -3.00 -1.80
CA GLU A 123 -23.27 -2.15 -0.61
C GLU A 123 -22.44 -2.77 0.53
N ARG A 124 -21.91 -1.93 1.42
CA ARG A 124 -21.03 -2.35 2.52
C ARG A 124 -21.63 -3.48 3.39
N HIS A 125 -22.94 -3.43 3.67
CA HIS A 125 -23.60 -4.41 4.52
C HIS A 125 -23.70 -5.82 3.88
N GLU A 126 -23.55 -5.93 2.55
CA GLU A 126 -23.58 -7.21 1.82
C GLU A 126 -22.28 -8.00 1.98
N LEU A 127 -21.16 -7.32 2.35
CA LEU A 127 -19.82 -7.92 2.35
C LEU A 127 -19.68 -9.09 3.35
N ILE A 128 -20.32 -9.03 4.53
CA ILE A 128 -20.26 -10.13 5.52
C ILE A 128 -20.84 -11.42 4.92
N ASP A 129 -22.00 -11.34 4.31
CA ASP A 129 -22.65 -12.51 3.72
C ASP A 129 -21.91 -12.99 2.48
N MET A 130 -21.39 -12.06 1.67
CA MET A 130 -20.64 -12.34 0.45
C MET A 130 -19.32 -13.08 0.74
N TYR A 131 -18.57 -12.63 1.74
CA TYR A 131 -17.29 -13.23 2.14
C TYR A 131 -17.40 -14.15 3.36
N LYS A 132 -18.61 -14.67 3.66
CA LYS A 132 -18.86 -15.52 4.81
C LYS A 132 -17.88 -16.70 4.91
N ASP A 133 -17.60 -17.35 3.80
CA ASP A 133 -16.75 -18.55 3.72
C ASP A 133 -15.25 -18.23 3.77
N TYR A 134 -14.88 -16.95 3.88
CA TYR A 134 -13.50 -16.47 3.81
C TYR A 134 -13.10 -15.63 5.03
N GLY A 135 -13.55 -16.10 6.21
CA GLY A 135 -13.18 -15.52 7.51
C GLY A 135 -14.39 -15.31 8.43
N PHE A 136 -15.44 -14.63 7.97
CA PHE A 136 -16.57 -14.28 8.82
C PHE A 136 -17.36 -15.50 9.34
N GLY A 137 -17.52 -16.56 8.55
CA GLY A 137 -18.30 -17.73 8.91
C GLY A 137 -17.66 -18.62 9.97
N ASP A 138 -16.34 -18.69 9.97
CA ASP A 138 -15.54 -19.47 10.91
C ASP A 138 -14.96 -18.60 12.06
N ALA A 139 -15.40 -17.36 12.15
CA ALA A 139 -14.92 -16.43 13.16
C ALA A 139 -15.37 -16.85 14.56
N ILE A 140 -14.44 -16.78 15.53
CA ILE A 140 -14.71 -17.02 16.95
C ILE A 140 -15.29 -15.79 17.65
N ALA A 141 -15.12 -14.60 17.06
CA ALA A 141 -15.75 -13.35 17.46
C ALA A 141 -15.91 -12.44 16.25
N ILE A 142 -17.02 -11.68 16.18
CA ILE A 142 -17.30 -10.76 15.07
C ILE A 142 -17.80 -9.43 15.63
N ASP A 143 -17.22 -8.34 15.17
CA ASP A 143 -17.77 -7.00 15.22
C ASP A 143 -18.43 -6.69 13.86
N LYS A 144 -19.75 -6.87 13.79
CA LYS A 144 -20.50 -6.73 12.53
C LYS A 144 -20.58 -5.28 12.06
N GLU A 145 -20.60 -4.32 12.96
CA GLU A 145 -20.68 -2.90 12.62
C GLU A 145 -19.42 -2.44 11.89
N HIS A 146 -18.26 -2.87 12.38
CA HIS A 146 -16.97 -2.49 11.81
C HIS A 146 -16.38 -3.56 10.89
N LEU A 147 -17.13 -4.61 10.52
CA LEU A 147 -16.66 -5.70 9.64
C LEU A 147 -15.31 -6.29 10.11
N SER A 148 -15.12 -6.40 11.42
CA SER A 148 -13.92 -6.95 12.03
C SER A 148 -14.22 -8.31 12.65
N TYR A 149 -13.22 -9.20 12.69
CA TYR A 149 -13.42 -10.53 13.28
C TYR A 149 -12.13 -11.12 13.85
N VAL A 150 -12.28 -12.15 14.67
CA VAL A 150 -11.18 -12.99 15.15
C VAL A 150 -11.35 -14.39 14.61
N ALA A 151 -10.31 -14.98 14.05
CA ALA A 151 -10.26 -16.34 13.57
C ALA A 151 -9.13 -17.15 14.18
N GLN A 152 -9.27 -18.47 14.22
CA GLN A 152 -8.23 -19.39 14.71
C GLN A 152 -7.35 -19.85 13.54
N LEU A 153 -6.08 -19.45 13.52
CA LEU A 153 -5.11 -19.92 12.51
C LEU A 153 -4.50 -21.27 12.88
N SER A 154 -4.19 -21.47 14.16
CA SER A 154 -3.70 -22.71 14.73
C SER A 154 -4.06 -22.81 16.21
N ASP A 155 -3.73 -23.92 16.89
CA ASP A 155 -3.97 -24.06 18.33
C ASP A 155 -3.33 -22.94 19.16
N ASP A 156 -2.23 -22.35 18.68
CA ASP A 156 -1.42 -21.36 19.40
C ASP A 156 -1.58 -19.92 18.88
N VAL A 157 -2.24 -19.71 17.70
CA VAL A 157 -2.25 -18.40 17.01
C VAL A 157 -3.66 -18.01 16.58
N ARG A 158 -4.10 -16.81 16.96
CA ARG A 158 -5.31 -16.14 16.47
C ARG A 158 -4.98 -15.03 15.47
N LEU A 159 -5.87 -14.83 14.52
CA LEU A 159 -5.90 -13.69 13.61
C LEU A 159 -6.94 -12.68 14.11
N LEU A 160 -6.52 -11.43 14.25
CA LEU A 160 -7.39 -10.27 14.45
C LEU A 160 -7.50 -9.54 13.11
N ALA A 161 -8.59 -9.75 12.40
CA ALA A 161 -8.89 -9.10 11.13
C ALA A 161 -9.66 -7.80 11.41
N LEU A 162 -9.02 -6.67 11.19
CA LEU A 162 -9.52 -5.35 11.52
C LEU A 162 -9.91 -4.58 10.28
N ASN A 163 -11.06 -3.92 10.32
CA ASN A 163 -11.49 -3.00 9.29
C ASN A 163 -11.74 -1.61 9.91
N CYS A 164 -11.28 -0.56 9.25
CA CYS A 164 -11.50 0.84 9.63
C CYS A 164 -11.96 1.68 8.44
N ASP A 165 -12.80 1.11 7.56
CA ASP A 165 -13.33 1.75 6.35
C ASP A 165 -14.39 2.83 6.62
N LEU A 166 -14.87 2.95 7.85
CA LEU A 166 -15.78 4.01 8.26
C LEU A 166 -15.01 5.30 8.55
N LYS A 167 -15.60 6.42 8.15
CA LYS A 167 -15.01 7.76 8.31
C LYS A 167 -15.75 8.58 9.35
N GLU A 168 -14.98 9.29 10.16
CA GLU A 168 -15.48 10.41 10.94
C GLU A 168 -14.69 11.66 10.58
N ASN A 169 -15.40 12.75 10.27
CA ASN A 169 -14.79 14.01 9.80
C ASN A 169 -13.86 13.82 8.59
N GLY A 170 -14.24 12.92 7.66
CA GLY A 170 -13.52 12.66 6.42
C GLY A 170 -12.25 11.82 6.56
N LYS A 171 -11.98 11.25 7.74
CA LYS A 171 -10.82 10.37 7.98
C LYS A 171 -11.26 9.01 8.49
N TYR A 172 -10.61 7.96 8.01
CA TYR A 172 -10.71 6.63 8.56
C TYR A 172 -10.16 6.59 9.98
N HIS A 173 -10.78 5.81 10.86
CA HIS A 173 -10.27 5.60 12.21
C HIS A 173 -10.95 4.40 12.89
N PHE A 174 -10.41 3.99 14.03
CA PHE A 174 -11.03 3.02 14.91
C PHE A 174 -11.92 3.74 15.92
N PHE A 175 -13.19 3.33 16.00
CA PHE A 175 -14.17 3.90 16.93
C PHE A 175 -13.94 3.40 18.37
N PRO A 176 -14.35 4.15 19.40
CA PRO A 176 -14.12 3.75 20.80
C PRO A 176 -14.69 2.36 21.12
N GLU A 177 -15.89 2.03 20.63
CA GLU A 177 -16.54 0.73 20.81
C GLU A 177 -15.77 -0.40 20.14
N GLN A 178 -15.18 -0.15 18.99
CA GLN A 178 -14.31 -1.10 18.29
C GLN A 178 -13.00 -1.31 19.06
N ILE A 179 -12.42 -0.25 19.63
CA ILE A 179 -11.21 -0.34 20.46
C ILE A 179 -11.47 -1.18 21.72
N GLU A 180 -12.62 -1.01 22.38
CA GLU A 180 -12.99 -1.84 23.53
C GLU A 180 -13.20 -3.31 23.13
N TRP A 181 -13.84 -3.56 21.97
CA TRP A 181 -13.98 -4.91 21.44
C TRP A 181 -12.61 -5.55 21.15
N ILE A 182 -11.67 -4.81 20.53
CA ILE A 182 -10.31 -5.29 20.27
C ILE A 182 -9.63 -5.67 21.58
N LYS A 183 -9.71 -4.83 22.61
CA LYS A 183 -9.16 -5.09 23.93
C LYS A 183 -9.70 -6.37 24.55
N GLU A 184 -11.02 -6.57 24.49
CA GLU A 184 -11.65 -7.80 24.96
C GLU A 184 -11.11 -9.04 24.25
N GLN A 185 -10.89 -8.98 22.92
CA GLN A 185 -10.38 -10.12 22.16
C GLN A 185 -8.89 -10.40 22.43
N THR A 186 -8.07 -9.36 22.62
CA THR A 186 -6.65 -9.51 22.98
C THR A 186 -6.50 -10.07 24.39
N GLU A 187 -7.33 -9.64 25.36
CA GLU A 187 -7.37 -10.21 26.70
C GLU A 187 -7.70 -11.72 26.67
N LYS A 188 -8.75 -12.12 25.94
CA LYS A 188 -9.12 -13.53 25.76
C LYS A 188 -7.98 -14.37 25.16
N ALA A 189 -7.29 -13.85 24.13
CA ALA A 189 -6.16 -14.56 23.55
C ALA A 189 -5.02 -14.74 24.57
N ARG A 190 -4.75 -13.73 25.37
CA ARG A 190 -3.74 -13.76 26.44
C ARG A 190 -4.10 -14.76 27.54
N GLU A 191 -5.36 -14.79 27.97
CA GLU A 191 -5.86 -15.77 28.95
C GLU A 191 -5.71 -17.21 28.44
N ASP A 192 -5.97 -17.43 27.16
CA ASP A 192 -5.80 -18.74 26.52
C ASP A 192 -4.34 -19.08 26.16
N GLY A 193 -3.39 -18.16 26.45
CA GLY A 193 -1.96 -18.33 26.18
C GLY A 193 -1.61 -18.32 24.68
N GLN A 194 -2.48 -17.76 23.84
CA GLN A 194 -2.34 -17.71 22.38
C GLN A 194 -1.73 -16.39 21.94
N MET A 195 -0.92 -16.46 20.88
CA MET A 195 -0.39 -15.30 20.17
C MET A 195 -1.50 -14.71 19.30
N MET A 196 -1.57 -13.38 19.20
CA MET A 196 -2.45 -12.68 18.27
C MET A 196 -1.62 -11.97 17.20
N VAL A 197 -1.88 -12.26 15.94
CA VAL A 197 -1.42 -11.49 14.80
C VAL A 197 -2.59 -10.73 14.21
N ALA A 198 -2.34 -9.55 13.66
CA ALA A 198 -3.40 -8.72 13.10
C ALA A 198 -3.24 -8.52 11.58
N MET A 199 -4.35 -8.26 10.90
CA MET A 199 -4.37 -7.67 9.56
C MET A 199 -5.37 -6.51 9.52
N CYS A 200 -5.02 -5.45 8.79
CA CYS A 200 -5.87 -4.30 8.52
C CYS A 200 -5.49 -3.74 7.15
N HIS A 201 -6.45 -3.28 6.35
CA HIS A 201 -6.10 -2.75 5.04
C HIS A 201 -5.20 -1.51 5.15
N TYR A 202 -5.59 -0.55 5.97
CA TYR A 202 -4.85 0.71 6.12
C TYR A 202 -3.63 0.55 7.04
N PRO A 203 -2.42 1.00 6.63
CA PRO A 203 -1.25 1.02 7.50
C PRO A 203 -1.49 1.86 8.75
N ILE A 204 -1.09 1.31 9.88
CA ILE A 204 -1.15 2.00 11.17
C ILE A 204 0.17 2.74 11.42
N ILE A 205 1.28 2.16 10.97
CA ILE A 205 2.58 2.82 10.95
C ILE A 205 2.87 3.20 9.50
N PRO A 206 3.14 4.49 9.19
CA PRO A 206 3.39 4.90 7.81
C PRO A 206 4.51 4.09 7.16
N GLY A 207 4.24 3.50 6.00
CA GLY A 207 5.19 2.66 5.27
C GLY A 207 6.47 3.40 4.85
N GLN A 208 6.40 4.73 4.72
CA GLN A 208 7.54 5.59 4.42
C GLN A 208 7.39 6.92 5.19
N PRO A 209 8.50 7.58 5.56
CA PRO A 209 8.44 8.86 6.28
C PRO A 209 7.62 9.93 5.56
N LEU A 210 7.66 10.00 4.23
CA LEU A 210 6.85 10.93 3.44
C LEU A 210 5.34 10.72 3.67
N PHE A 211 4.90 9.47 3.82
CA PHE A 211 3.49 9.16 4.03
C PHE A 211 2.98 9.67 5.38
N SER A 212 3.87 9.81 6.37
CA SER A 212 3.52 10.32 7.70
C SER A 212 3.00 11.76 7.70
N ILE A 213 3.29 12.55 6.66
CA ILE A 213 2.89 13.96 6.55
C ILE A 213 1.76 14.19 5.55
N ILE A 214 1.29 13.15 4.86
CA ILE A 214 0.19 13.22 3.90
C ILE A 214 -1.09 12.73 4.59
N SER A 215 -2.00 13.65 4.88
CA SER A 215 -3.16 13.38 5.74
C SER A 215 -4.12 12.31 5.23
N GLN A 216 -4.15 12.06 3.90
CA GLN A 216 -4.96 11.01 3.28
C GLN A 216 -4.35 9.62 3.42
N MET A 217 -3.07 9.53 3.73
CA MET A 217 -2.31 8.28 3.83
C MET A 217 -2.18 7.77 5.27
N VAL A 218 -2.79 8.46 6.23
CA VAL A 218 -2.71 8.11 7.65
C VAL A 218 -4.12 8.14 8.24
N ILE A 219 -4.51 7.07 8.92
CA ILE A 219 -5.76 7.04 9.67
C ILE A 219 -5.68 8.00 10.86
N ARG A 220 -6.83 8.46 11.35
CA ARG A 220 -6.87 9.34 12.52
C ARG A 220 -6.39 8.60 13.76
N ASP A 221 -5.56 9.27 14.57
CA ASP A 221 -4.98 8.73 15.80
C ASP A 221 -4.16 7.44 15.62
N ALA A 222 -3.64 7.17 14.40
CA ALA A 222 -2.85 5.99 14.07
C ALA A 222 -1.72 5.71 15.08
N HIS A 223 -0.98 6.76 15.48
CA HIS A 223 0.11 6.63 16.43
C HIS A 223 -0.38 6.07 17.78
N LYS A 224 -1.49 6.60 18.33
CA LYS A 224 -2.06 6.11 19.57
C LYS A 224 -2.55 4.67 19.45
N PHE A 225 -3.16 4.36 18.30
CA PHE A 225 -3.66 3.01 18.03
C PHE A 225 -2.52 2.00 17.88
N ALA A 226 -1.40 2.38 17.23
CA ALA A 226 -0.21 1.53 17.16
C ALA A 226 0.35 1.20 18.56
N HIS A 227 0.46 2.21 19.43
CA HIS A 227 0.88 1.99 20.82
C HIS A 227 -0.10 1.13 21.60
N PHE A 228 -1.40 1.34 21.41
CA PHE A 228 -2.45 0.52 22.03
C PHE A 228 -2.31 -0.96 21.62
N LEU A 229 -2.22 -1.26 20.31
CA LEU A 229 -2.06 -2.64 19.83
C LEU A 229 -0.80 -3.31 20.40
N ALA A 230 0.33 -2.60 20.38
CA ALA A 230 1.58 -3.11 20.95
C ALA A 230 1.44 -3.45 22.45
N ASP A 231 0.81 -2.57 23.22
CA ASP A 231 0.62 -2.74 24.65
C ASP A 231 -0.43 -3.81 24.99
N GLU A 232 -1.36 -4.09 24.08
CA GLU A 232 -2.29 -5.23 24.18
C GLU A 232 -1.67 -6.56 23.73
N GLY A 233 -0.39 -6.58 23.29
CA GLY A 233 0.33 -7.79 22.93
C GLY A 233 0.14 -8.22 21.48
N VAL A 234 -0.34 -7.34 20.62
CA VAL A 234 -0.31 -7.52 19.16
C VAL A 234 1.01 -6.97 18.65
N HIS A 235 1.90 -7.86 18.20
CA HIS A 235 3.26 -7.47 17.78
C HIS A 235 3.46 -7.47 16.27
N ILE A 236 2.55 -8.07 15.50
CA ILE A 236 2.59 -8.19 14.05
C ILE A 236 1.26 -7.73 13.47
N LEU A 237 1.34 -6.82 12.51
CA LEU A 237 0.22 -6.33 11.72
C LEU A 237 0.57 -6.40 10.23
N PHE A 238 -0.30 -6.99 9.42
CA PHE A 238 -0.18 -7.01 7.97
C PHE A 238 -1.11 -5.97 7.37
N THR A 239 -0.57 -5.12 6.46
CA THR A 239 -1.31 -4.02 5.84
C THR A 239 -1.09 -3.95 4.32
N GLY A 240 -1.90 -3.12 3.62
CA GLY A 240 -1.86 -2.87 2.18
C GLY A 240 -2.00 -1.40 1.84
N HIS A 241 -3.02 -1.04 1.03
CA HIS A 241 -3.48 0.32 0.72
C HIS A 241 -2.50 1.20 -0.07
N MET A 242 -1.27 1.29 0.39
CA MET A 242 -0.28 2.21 -0.17
C MET A 242 0.43 1.65 -1.41
N HIS A 243 0.20 0.39 -1.75
CA HIS A 243 0.88 -0.32 -2.83
C HIS A 243 2.41 -0.25 -2.74
N ASN A 244 2.93 -0.10 -1.53
CA ASN A 244 4.37 -0.08 -1.26
C ASN A 244 4.81 -1.31 -0.45
N GLN A 245 6.09 -1.64 -0.58
CA GLN A 245 6.70 -2.72 0.18
C GLN A 245 7.48 -2.14 1.34
N SER A 246 7.05 -2.41 2.58
CA SER A 246 7.78 -1.91 3.76
C SER A 246 7.60 -2.78 5.00
N ILE A 247 8.58 -2.72 5.90
CA ILE A 247 8.52 -3.29 7.25
C ILE A 247 8.98 -2.20 8.22
N ASN A 248 8.05 -1.65 8.99
CA ASN A 248 8.31 -0.61 9.98
C ASN A 248 7.85 -1.05 11.37
N PHE A 249 8.35 -0.43 12.40
CA PHE A 249 7.92 -0.72 13.77
C PHE A 249 7.92 0.53 14.64
N ILE A 250 7.14 0.45 15.72
CA ILE A 250 7.24 1.35 16.88
C ILE A 250 7.61 0.55 18.11
N GLU A 251 8.12 1.24 19.09
CA GLU A 251 8.33 0.71 20.44
C GLU A 251 7.64 1.64 21.44
N THR A 252 6.84 1.05 22.35
CA THR A 252 6.13 1.80 23.39
C THR A 252 7.06 2.12 24.57
N GLU A 253 6.62 3.02 25.46
CA GLU A 253 7.35 3.31 26.70
C GLU A 253 7.52 2.07 27.61
N LYS A 254 6.67 1.05 27.43
CA LYS A 254 6.77 -0.24 28.16
C LYS A 254 7.75 -1.22 27.48
N GLY A 255 8.34 -0.86 26.34
CA GLY A 255 9.24 -1.71 25.55
C GLY A 255 8.52 -2.70 24.63
N ASN A 256 7.19 -2.61 24.49
CA ASN A 256 6.43 -3.45 23.56
C ASN A 256 6.58 -2.92 22.14
N LYS A 257 6.70 -3.83 21.15
CA LYS A 257 6.85 -3.48 19.73
C LYS A 257 5.64 -3.90 18.94
N LEU A 258 5.27 -3.07 17.97
CA LEU A 258 4.36 -3.43 16.86
C LEU A 258 5.13 -3.27 15.55
N TYR A 259 5.16 -4.32 14.76
CA TYR A 259 5.67 -4.31 13.39
C TYR A 259 4.50 -4.22 12.42
N ASP A 260 4.49 -3.19 11.57
CA ASP A 260 3.55 -3.03 10.46
C ASP A 260 4.24 -3.48 9.17
N ILE A 261 3.72 -4.53 8.55
CA ILE A 261 4.27 -5.19 7.39
C ILE A 261 3.35 -4.88 6.21
N THR A 262 3.63 -3.75 5.56
CA THR A 262 2.87 -3.34 4.38
C THR A 262 3.31 -4.17 3.17
N THR A 263 2.34 -4.75 2.47
CA THR A 263 2.56 -5.56 1.27
C THR A 263 2.11 -4.77 0.05
N GLY A 264 2.94 -4.74 -1.00
CA GLY A 264 2.61 -4.10 -2.26
C GLY A 264 1.43 -4.78 -2.95
N SER A 265 0.73 -4.03 -3.80
CA SER A 265 -0.38 -4.55 -4.61
C SER A 265 0.14 -5.56 -5.63
N ILE A 266 -0.62 -6.64 -5.86
CA ILE A 266 -0.24 -7.63 -6.87
C ILE A 266 -0.42 -7.14 -8.31
N ILE A 267 -1.15 -6.03 -8.52
CA ILE A 267 -1.47 -5.46 -9.84
C ILE A 267 -0.70 -4.17 -10.16
N ALA A 268 0.26 -3.81 -9.33
CA ALA A 268 1.10 -2.63 -9.52
C ALA A 268 2.54 -2.93 -9.08
N ASP A 269 3.52 -2.20 -9.59
CA ASP A 269 4.90 -2.29 -9.11
C ASP A 269 5.03 -1.64 -7.70
N PRO A 270 5.66 -2.31 -6.71
CA PRO A 270 6.24 -3.65 -6.75
C PRO A 270 5.17 -4.73 -6.47
N ALA A 271 5.08 -5.72 -7.35
CA ALA A 271 4.11 -6.79 -7.26
C ALA A 271 4.67 -7.99 -6.49
N PHE A 272 4.32 -8.11 -5.21
CA PHE A 272 4.79 -9.18 -4.33
C PHE A 272 3.66 -9.74 -3.48
N ILE A 273 3.80 -11.02 -3.13
CA ILE A 273 3.14 -11.66 -1.99
C ILE A 273 4.19 -11.98 -0.93
N ARG A 274 3.77 -12.25 0.30
CA ARG A 274 4.69 -12.64 1.37
C ARG A 274 4.41 -14.05 1.84
N LEU A 275 5.46 -14.83 2.07
CA LEU A 275 5.42 -16.04 2.88
C LEU A 275 5.90 -15.68 4.28
N VAL A 276 5.02 -15.84 5.25
CA VAL A 276 5.28 -15.58 6.67
C VAL A 276 5.45 -16.89 7.39
N THR A 277 6.49 -16.99 8.23
CA THR A 277 6.72 -18.15 9.09
C THR A 277 6.85 -17.67 10.53
N ILE A 278 5.85 -17.99 11.35
CA ILE A 278 5.94 -17.84 12.81
C ILE A 278 6.68 -19.07 13.33
N LYS A 279 7.96 -18.91 13.70
CA LYS A 279 8.81 -19.99 14.19
C LYS A 279 8.44 -20.42 15.61
N ASP A 280 8.26 -19.42 16.43
CA ASP A 280 7.87 -19.51 17.82
C ASP A 280 7.21 -18.18 18.26
N LYS A 281 6.92 -18.00 19.53
CA LYS A 281 6.26 -16.78 20.03
C LYS A 281 7.13 -15.50 20.00
N ASP A 282 8.39 -15.63 19.68
CA ASP A 282 9.34 -14.50 19.70
C ASP A 282 9.94 -14.21 18.29
N THR A 283 9.82 -15.15 17.34
CA THR A 283 10.54 -15.08 16.07
C THR A 283 9.58 -15.25 14.87
N VAL A 284 9.55 -14.27 14.00
CA VAL A 284 8.79 -14.29 12.75
C VAL A 284 9.73 -14.03 11.56
N GLU A 285 9.66 -14.89 10.56
CA GLU A 285 10.37 -14.72 9.28
C GLU A 285 9.41 -14.23 8.20
N ILE A 286 9.83 -13.22 7.47
CA ILE A 286 9.11 -12.66 6.32
C ILE A 286 9.94 -12.89 5.07
N LYS A 287 9.34 -13.47 4.03
CA LYS A 287 9.95 -13.66 2.72
C LYS A 287 9.02 -13.13 1.64
N SER A 288 9.48 -12.16 0.86
CA SER A 288 8.74 -11.67 -0.31
C SER A 288 8.96 -12.57 -1.51
N ILE A 289 7.89 -12.86 -2.22
CA ILE A 289 7.84 -13.68 -3.43
C ILE A 289 7.25 -12.80 -4.53
N ALA A 290 7.99 -12.59 -5.61
CA ALA A 290 7.47 -11.86 -6.77
C ALA A 290 6.25 -12.59 -7.35
N THR A 291 5.26 -11.84 -7.79
CA THR A 291 4.10 -12.42 -8.48
C THR A 291 4.53 -13.16 -9.75
N PRO A 292 3.84 -14.24 -10.12
CA PRO A 292 4.15 -14.98 -11.34
C PRO A 292 3.86 -14.12 -12.58
N ASP A 293 4.44 -14.53 -13.70
CA ASP A 293 4.08 -13.96 -15.01
C ASP A 293 2.59 -14.22 -15.33
N PHE A 294 1.97 -13.29 -16.03
CA PHE A 294 0.57 -13.35 -16.42
C PHE A 294 0.41 -13.23 -17.93
N GLU A 295 -0.69 -13.75 -18.48
CA GLU A 295 -0.98 -13.72 -19.90
C GLU A 295 -1.48 -12.33 -20.32
N TRP A 296 -0.62 -11.58 -21.03
CA TRP A 296 -0.92 -10.25 -21.55
C TRP A 296 0.00 -9.85 -22.69
N ASP A 297 -0.44 -8.93 -23.56
CA ASP A 297 0.45 -8.33 -24.55
C ASP A 297 1.37 -7.29 -23.90
N THR A 298 2.48 -7.75 -23.36
CA THR A 298 3.49 -6.91 -22.69
C THR A 298 4.39 -6.14 -23.65
N LYS A 299 4.10 -6.15 -24.95
CA LYS A 299 4.91 -5.53 -26.01
C LYS A 299 6.36 -6.04 -26.02
N GLY A 300 6.54 -7.32 -25.72
CA GLY A 300 7.85 -7.99 -25.72
C GLY A 300 8.70 -7.78 -24.47
N LYS A 301 8.14 -7.20 -23.41
CA LYS A 301 8.77 -7.06 -22.08
C LYS A 301 8.42 -8.25 -21.20
N THR A 302 9.20 -8.47 -20.15
CA THR A 302 8.77 -9.34 -19.04
C THR A 302 7.59 -8.72 -18.32
N CYS A 303 6.77 -9.53 -17.64
CA CYS A 303 5.63 -8.99 -16.86
C CYS A 303 6.10 -7.98 -15.79
N LYS A 304 7.22 -8.24 -15.14
CA LYS A 304 7.81 -7.31 -14.17
C LYS A 304 8.19 -5.96 -14.82
N GLU A 305 8.89 -5.97 -15.96
CA GLU A 305 9.23 -4.73 -16.68
C GLU A 305 7.99 -3.99 -17.14
N TYR A 306 6.94 -4.71 -17.56
CA TYR A 306 5.67 -4.12 -17.95
C TYR A 306 5.01 -3.37 -16.78
N LEU A 307 4.92 -4.00 -15.59
CA LEU A 307 4.38 -3.36 -14.39
C LEU A 307 5.19 -2.13 -13.98
N SER A 308 6.53 -2.22 -13.98
CA SER A 308 7.41 -1.09 -13.68
C SER A 308 7.25 0.06 -14.67
N ASP A 309 7.09 -0.23 -15.97
CA ASP A 309 6.86 0.81 -16.98
C ASP A 309 5.50 1.50 -16.81
N MET A 310 4.46 0.75 -16.42
CA MET A 310 3.14 1.34 -16.15
C MET A 310 3.24 2.32 -14.98
N PHE A 311 3.96 1.95 -13.93
CA PHE A 311 4.21 2.82 -12.79
C PHE A 311 5.05 4.05 -13.18
N ASP A 312 6.17 3.85 -13.89
CA ASP A 312 7.03 4.93 -14.38
C ASP A 312 6.25 5.90 -15.28
N ARG A 313 5.36 5.38 -16.14
CA ARG A 313 4.48 6.20 -16.99
C ARG A 313 3.64 7.16 -16.17
N MET A 314 3.00 6.68 -15.09
CA MET A 314 2.21 7.53 -14.20
C MET A 314 3.07 8.66 -13.62
N ILE A 315 4.26 8.35 -13.11
CA ILE A 315 5.17 9.36 -12.54
C ILE A 315 5.62 10.36 -13.61
N VAL A 316 6.01 9.86 -14.79
CA VAL A 316 6.44 10.70 -15.91
C VAL A 316 5.31 11.63 -16.34
N ASN A 317 4.06 11.15 -16.43
CA ASN A 317 2.91 11.96 -16.77
C ASN A 317 2.70 13.08 -15.73
N VAL A 318 2.75 12.77 -14.44
CA VAL A 318 2.64 13.80 -13.37
C VAL A 318 3.73 14.87 -13.53
N LEU A 319 4.99 14.46 -13.72
CA LEU A 319 6.12 15.37 -13.81
C LEU A 319 6.12 16.19 -15.12
N THR A 320 5.66 15.62 -16.22
CA THR A 320 5.56 16.34 -17.49
C THR A 320 4.37 17.29 -17.51
N ASP A 321 3.25 16.93 -16.92
CA ASP A 321 2.08 17.81 -16.82
C ASP A 321 2.29 18.99 -15.88
N MET A 322 3.23 18.92 -14.94
CA MET A 322 3.71 20.12 -14.26
C MET A 322 4.16 21.22 -15.25
N ARG A 323 4.72 20.82 -16.41
CA ARG A 323 5.17 21.70 -17.49
C ARG A 323 4.06 21.97 -18.51
N ASP A 324 3.40 20.92 -18.98
CA ASP A 324 2.57 20.93 -20.19
C ASP A 324 1.09 21.19 -19.89
N ASP A 325 0.57 20.63 -18.81
CA ASP A 325 -0.80 20.84 -18.33
C ASP A 325 -0.87 20.93 -16.82
N THR A 326 -0.27 22.00 -16.27
CA THR A 326 -0.22 22.23 -14.82
C THR A 326 -1.62 22.24 -14.19
N ILE A 327 -2.65 22.67 -14.91
CA ILE A 327 -4.03 22.75 -14.38
C ILE A 327 -4.59 21.34 -14.18
N ARG A 328 -4.45 20.45 -15.17
CA ARG A 328 -4.89 19.05 -15.09
C ARG A 328 -4.25 18.37 -13.88
N MET A 329 -2.92 18.50 -13.75
CA MET A 329 -2.18 17.92 -12.62
C MET A 329 -2.65 18.50 -11.28
N MET A 330 -2.81 19.83 -11.17
CA MET A 330 -3.30 20.45 -9.93
C MET A 330 -4.72 19.97 -9.55
N ASN A 331 -5.62 19.83 -10.53
CA ASN A 331 -6.97 19.32 -10.30
C ASN A 331 -6.95 17.87 -9.80
N LYS A 332 -6.13 17.01 -10.42
CA LYS A 332 -5.99 15.61 -10.00
C LYS A 332 -5.55 15.46 -8.55
N PHE A 333 -4.62 16.29 -8.11
CA PHE A 333 -4.08 16.26 -6.75
C PHE A 333 -4.72 17.25 -5.78
N HIS A 334 -5.86 17.85 -6.16
CA HIS A 334 -6.60 18.83 -5.34
C HIS A 334 -5.73 19.97 -4.81
N LEU A 335 -4.77 20.44 -5.62
CA LEU A 335 -3.86 21.51 -5.23
C LEU A 335 -4.53 22.87 -5.46
N GLU A 336 -4.61 23.67 -4.41
CA GLU A 336 -5.15 25.03 -4.51
C GLU A 336 -4.22 25.97 -5.27
N ASP A 337 -4.76 26.74 -6.20
CA ASP A 337 -4.01 27.82 -6.85
C ASP A 337 -3.96 29.09 -5.95
N LYS A 338 -2.92 29.17 -5.14
CA LYS A 338 -2.63 30.36 -4.31
C LYS A 338 -1.88 31.43 -5.11
N GLY A 339 -2.28 31.70 -6.36
CA GLY A 339 -1.78 32.77 -7.22
C GLY A 339 -0.37 32.59 -7.81
N SER A 340 0.54 31.92 -7.10
CA SER A 340 1.89 31.59 -7.60
C SER A 340 2.12 30.11 -7.79
N THR A 341 1.25 29.23 -7.25
CA THR A 341 1.43 27.78 -7.25
C THR A 341 1.60 27.23 -8.66
N LYS A 342 0.70 27.59 -9.57
CA LYS A 342 0.77 27.21 -10.99
C LYS A 342 2.10 27.62 -11.65
N LYS A 343 2.55 28.85 -11.42
CA LYS A 343 3.80 29.35 -12.02
C LYS A 343 5.03 28.60 -11.48
N ILE A 344 5.05 28.33 -10.17
CA ILE A 344 6.15 27.60 -9.51
C ILE A 344 6.21 26.17 -10.02
N LEU A 345 5.06 25.48 -10.07
CA LEU A 345 4.97 24.11 -10.59
C LEU A 345 5.38 24.03 -12.06
N GLY A 346 4.88 24.95 -12.91
CA GLY A 346 5.28 24.99 -14.32
C GLY A 346 6.77 25.26 -14.53
N LEU A 347 7.40 26.11 -13.72
CA LEU A 347 8.85 26.33 -13.76
C LEU A 347 9.62 25.09 -13.31
N ALA A 348 9.17 24.45 -12.22
CA ALA A 348 9.77 23.21 -11.73
C ALA A 348 9.66 22.08 -12.78
N GLY A 349 8.50 21.92 -13.41
CA GLY A 349 8.28 20.96 -14.49
C GLY A 349 9.22 21.20 -15.69
N LYS A 350 9.41 22.48 -16.10
CA LYS A 350 10.36 22.83 -17.15
C LYS A 350 11.80 22.43 -16.80
N LEU A 351 12.24 22.67 -15.56
CA LEU A 351 13.56 22.25 -15.11
C LEU A 351 13.69 20.72 -15.10
N ILE A 352 12.73 20.03 -14.49
CA ILE A 352 12.73 18.56 -14.39
C ILE A 352 12.84 17.91 -15.76
N CYS A 353 12.02 18.35 -16.71
CA CYS A 353 11.95 17.75 -18.05
C CYS A 353 13.09 18.13 -18.98
N SER A 354 13.81 19.24 -18.74
CA SER A 354 14.71 19.82 -19.75
C SER A 354 16.19 19.65 -19.47
N ILE A 355 16.59 19.37 -18.23
CA ILE A 355 18.01 19.36 -17.86
C ILE A 355 18.48 18.02 -17.32
N LYS A 356 19.82 17.86 -17.31
CA LYS A 356 20.50 16.72 -16.69
C LYS A 356 20.87 17.05 -15.24
N VAL A 357 21.00 16.01 -14.41
CA VAL A 357 21.39 16.11 -13.00
C VAL A 357 22.71 16.90 -12.85
N GLY A 358 23.69 16.67 -13.73
CA GLY A 358 24.94 17.42 -13.71
C GLY A 358 24.78 18.91 -14.01
N THR A 359 23.80 19.31 -14.82
CA THR A 359 23.45 20.72 -15.08
C THR A 359 22.80 21.35 -13.85
N LEU A 360 21.81 20.65 -13.25
CA LEU A 360 21.16 21.07 -12.00
C LEU A 360 22.20 21.25 -10.89
N ALA A 361 23.09 20.28 -10.72
CA ALA A 361 24.16 20.35 -9.71
C ALA A 361 25.08 21.56 -9.91
N LYS A 362 25.46 21.86 -11.16
CA LYS A 362 26.26 23.07 -11.46
C LYS A 362 25.53 24.37 -11.12
N MET A 363 24.25 24.48 -11.50
CA MET A 363 23.42 25.65 -11.20
C MET A 363 23.30 25.91 -9.70
N LEU A 364 23.31 24.84 -8.89
CA LEU A 364 23.17 24.90 -7.44
C LEU A 364 24.51 24.82 -6.68
N PHE A 365 25.65 24.80 -7.40
CA PHE A 365 26.98 24.64 -6.84
C PHE A 365 27.16 23.37 -5.99
N LEU A 366 26.56 22.25 -6.44
CA LEU A 366 26.64 20.97 -5.77
C LEU A 366 27.71 20.07 -6.40
N LYS A 367 28.32 19.22 -5.58
CA LYS A 367 29.14 18.11 -6.07
C LYS A 367 28.21 17.06 -6.71
N CYS A 368 28.64 16.50 -7.83
CA CYS A 368 27.87 15.47 -8.53
C CYS A 368 28.85 14.43 -9.08
N ASP A 369 28.61 13.16 -8.76
CA ASP A 369 29.40 12.06 -9.27
C ASP A 369 29.27 11.93 -10.81
N LYS A 370 30.33 11.42 -11.47
CA LYS A 370 30.36 11.28 -12.93
C LYS A 370 29.28 10.31 -13.45
N SER A 371 28.94 9.28 -12.69
CA SER A 371 27.93 8.29 -13.04
C SER A 371 26.52 8.89 -13.12
N VAL A 372 26.22 9.92 -12.33
CA VAL A 372 24.89 10.54 -12.23
C VAL A 372 24.74 11.76 -13.17
N ARG A 373 25.82 12.41 -13.57
CA ARG A 373 25.80 13.68 -14.33
C ARG A 373 25.00 13.67 -15.63
N LYS A 374 24.97 12.52 -16.34
CA LYS A 374 24.32 12.37 -17.65
C LYS A 374 22.85 11.98 -17.54
N ILE A 375 22.36 11.56 -16.37
CA ILE A 375 20.98 11.19 -16.12
C ILE A 375 20.11 12.45 -16.28
N ARG A 376 18.96 12.34 -16.98
CA ARG A 376 17.97 13.42 -17.02
C ARG A 376 17.37 13.59 -15.61
N VAL A 377 17.04 14.81 -15.23
CA VAL A 377 16.39 15.06 -13.92
C VAL A 377 15.04 14.32 -13.86
N LEU A 378 14.31 14.22 -14.97
CA LEU A 378 13.08 13.45 -15.08
C LEU A 378 13.30 11.99 -14.69
N ASP A 379 14.27 11.30 -15.32
CA ASP A 379 14.54 9.88 -15.04
C ASP A 379 15.00 9.65 -13.59
N TYR A 380 15.82 10.58 -13.10
CA TYR A 380 16.29 10.58 -11.71
C TYR A 380 15.14 10.74 -10.71
N ALA A 381 14.19 11.64 -10.98
CA ALA A 381 13.02 11.87 -10.14
C ALA A 381 12.03 10.67 -10.21
N THR A 382 11.85 10.10 -11.42
CA THR A 382 11.02 8.89 -11.61
C THR A 382 11.55 7.72 -10.77
N GLU A 383 12.84 7.45 -10.86
CA GLU A 383 13.48 6.38 -10.07
C GLU A 383 13.41 6.65 -8.55
N LEU A 384 13.58 7.91 -8.13
CA LEU A 384 13.44 8.28 -6.71
C LEU A 384 12.01 7.98 -6.20
N VAL A 385 10.98 8.39 -6.95
CA VAL A 385 9.58 8.18 -6.57
C VAL A 385 9.24 6.70 -6.58
N ARG A 386 9.63 5.96 -7.63
CA ARG A 386 9.40 4.51 -7.68
C ARG A 386 10.05 3.81 -6.49
N GLY A 387 11.28 4.15 -6.15
CA GLY A 387 11.99 3.60 -4.99
C GLY A 387 11.27 3.81 -3.66
N ILE A 388 10.44 4.85 -3.51
CA ILE A 388 9.62 5.05 -2.31
C ILE A 388 8.57 3.93 -2.15
N PHE A 389 8.05 3.41 -3.25
CA PHE A 389 7.08 2.31 -3.25
C PHE A 389 7.74 0.94 -3.24
N GLU A 390 8.86 0.78 -3.95
CA GLU A 390 9.61 -0.49 -3.98
C GLU A 390 10.21 -0.88 -2.62
N GLY A 391 10.47 0.08 -1.72
CA GLY A 391 11.20 -0.17 -0.46
C GLY A 391 12.71 -0.34 -0.67
N ASN A 392 13.45 -0.69 0.39
CA ASN A 392 14.91 -0.87 0.36
C ASN A 392 15.66 0.25 -0.38
N GLN A 393 15.36 1.48 -0.04
CA GLN A 393 15.73 2.69 -0.76
C GLN A 393 17.19 2.78 -1.20
N THR A 394 17.42 3.12 -2.47
CA THR A 394 18.75 3.22 -3.08
C THR A 394 19.35 4.63 -3.07
N PHE A 395 18.54 5.65 -2.72
CA PHE A 395 18.96 7.07 -2.67
C PHE A 395 19.51 7.49 -1.31
N LYS A 396 20.02 6.56 -0.52
CA LYS A 396 20.62 6.85 0.79
C LYS A 396 21.97 7.58 0.67
N GLU A 397 22.31 8.37 1.68
CA GLU A 397 23.60 9.06 1.81
C GLU A 397 24.75 8.04 1.71
N GLY A 398 25.80 8.39 0.97
CA GLY A 398 26.92 7.49 0.64
C GLY A 398 26.76 6.75 -0.71
N THR A 399 25.64 6.91 -1.40
CA THR A 399 25.48 6.44 -2.78
C THR A 399 25.57 7.62 -3.76
N PRO A 400 26.06 7.42 -5.00
CA PRO A 400 26.20 8.53 -5.96
C PRO A 400 24.89 9.30 -6.21
N LYS A 401 23.73 8.61 -6.25
CA LYS A 401 22.42 9.24 -6.40
C LYS A 401 21.98 9.90 -5.09
N GLY A 402 22.09 9.21 -3.98
CA GLY A 402 21.69 9.73 -2.67
C GLY A 402 22.47 10.96 -2.27
N ASP A 403 23.77 11.01 -2.54
CA ASP A 403 24.62 12.19 -2.22
C ASP A 403 24.17 13.45 -2.95
N VAL A 404 23.75 13.32 -4.22
CA VAL A 404 23.18 14.46 -4.98
C VAL A 404 21.84 14.87 -4.40
N PHE A 405 20.98 13.92 -4.06
CA PHE A 405 19.66 14.21 -3.45
C PHE A 405 19.80 14.91 -2.10
N VAL A 406 20.63 14.36 -1.21
CA VAL A 406 20.87 14.94 0.12
C VAL A 406 21.53 16.33 -0.01
N ALA A 407 22.47 16.53 -0.95
CA ALA A 407 23.07 17.84 -1.20
C ALA A 407 22.03 18.85 -1.72
N LEU A 408 21.11 18.43 -2.59
CA LEU A 408 19.98 19.24 -3.05
C LEU A 408 19.08 19.64 -1.89
N LEU A 409 18.67 18.70 -1.06
CA LEU A 409 17.85 18.96 0.13
C LEU A 409 18.53 19.93 1.09
N LYS A 410 19.84 19.75 1.36
CA LYS A 410 20.63 20.69 2.18
C LYS A 410 20.62 22.10 1.60
N ARG A 411 20.68 22.22 0.28
CA ARG A 411 20.69 23.53 -0.42
C ARG A 411 19.37 24.26 -0.29
N ILE A 412 18.25 23.53 -0.33
CA ILE A 412 16.89 24.10 -0.23
C ILE A 412 16.32 24.08 1.19
N ARG A 413 17.06 23.56 2.17
CA ARG A 413 16.62 23.50 3.58
C ARG A 413 16.07 24.82 4.14
N PRO A 414 16.65 26.02 3.83
CA PRO A 414 16.07 27.28 4.30
C PRO A 414 14.66 27.58 3.77
N ILE A 415 14.28 26.95 2.65
CA ILE A 415 12.92 27.03 2.09
C ILE A 415 12.04 25.99 2.76
N LEU A 416 12.52 24.74 2.87
CA LEU A 416 11.80 23.65 3.50
C LEU A 416 11.45 23.95 4.97
N GLY A 417 12.36 24.54 5.72
CA GLY A 417 12.14 24.91 7.13
C GLY A 417 11.10 26.00 7.37
N LYS A 418 10.58 26.64 6.30
CA LYS A 418 9.43 27.58 6.39
C LYS A 418 8.08 26.86 6.24
N ILE A 419 8.09 25.59 5.88
CA ILE A 419 6.89 24.78 5.67
C ILE A 419 6.62 24.00 6.96
N ASN A 420 5.59 24.41 7.68
CA ASN A 420 5.14 23.69 8.87
C ASN A 420 4.35 22.45 8.44
N VAL A 421 4.88 21.28 8.76
CA VAL A 421 4.20 19.99 8.55
C VAL A 421 4.06 19.26 9.89
N LYS A 422 2.98 18.53 10.02
CA LYS A 422 2.76 17.64 11.16
C LYS A 422 2.97 16.21 10.73
N GLY A 423 3.69 15.45 11.54
CA GLY A 423 3.80 14.01 11.42
C GLY A 423 2.52 13.29 11.83
N TRP A 424 2.50 12.00 11.65
CA TRP A 424 1.37 11.12 12.00
C TRP A 424 1.05 11.08 13.51
N ASP A 425 2.02 11.43 14.35
CA ASP A 425 1.88 11.61 15.81
C ASP A 425 1.33 12.99 16.20
N GLY A 426 1.06 13.88 15.23
CA GLY A 426 0.59 15.25 15.42
C GLY A 426 1.65 16.25 15.81
N ASN A 427 2.91 15.84 15.98
CA ASN A 427 4.03 16.72 16.28
C ASN A 427 4.55 17.44 15.01
N ASN A 428 5.18 18.59 15.19
CA ASN A 428 5.87 19.25 14.08
C ASN A 428 7.14 18.48 13.71
N VAL A 429 7.32 18.25 12.41
CA VAL A 429 8.49 17.55 11.86
C VAL A 429 9.26 18.45 10.89
N ASP A 430 10.59 18.29 10.83
CA ASP A 430 11.43 18.97 9.83
C ASP A 430 11.23 18.27 8.47
N LEU A 431 10.66 18.97 7.50
CA LEU A 431 10.42 18.43 6.16
C LEU A 431 11.72 17.96 5.49
N TYR A 432 12.87 18.59 5.80
CA TYR A 432 14.17 18.13 5.31
C TYR A 432 14.47 16.70 5.81
N ASP A 433 14.26 16.43 7.09
CA ASP A 433 14.53 15.11 7.67
C ASP A 433 13.52 14.06 7.15
N VAL A 434 12.26 14.41 6.98
CA VAL A 434 11.27 13.55 6.36
C VAL A 434 11.69 13.13 4.95
N LEU A 435 12.03 14.09 4.08
CA LEU A 435 12.42 13.80 2.70
C LEU A 435 13.74 13.02 2.63
N LYS A 436 14.72 13.37 3.46
CA LYS A 436 16.00 12.67 3.53
C LYS A 436 15.80 11.19 3.93
N ASN A 437 15.00 10.94 4.98
CA ASN A 437 14.77 9.60 5.48
C ASN A 437 13.87 8.76 4.53
N THR A 438 12.99 9.41 3.77
CA THR A 438 12.20 8.73 2.74
C THR A 438 13.09 8.18 1.62
N ALA A 439 14.15 8.89 1.24
CA ALA A 439 15.07 8.45 0.18
C ALA A 439 16.10 7.41 0.65
N GLY A 440 16.26 7.22 1.95
CA GLY A 440 17.24 6.30 2.52
C GLY A 440 16.62 5.34 3.52
N ASN A 441 16.55 4.05 3.20
CA ASN A 441 16.15 3.05 4.18
C ASN A 441 17.29 2.86 5.21
N TYR A 442 16.97 3.08 6.47
CA TYR A 442 17.88 2.94 7.60
C TYR A 442 17.43 1.81 8.57
N GLY A 443 16.42 1.04 8.17
CA GLY A 443 15.76 0.05 9.01
C GLY A 443 15.94 -1.39 8.55
N ILE A 444 14.90 -2.15 8.73
CA ILE A 444 14.78 -3.58 8.38
C ILE A 444 14.71 -3.71 6.85
N ASP A 445 15.17 -4.84 6.31
CA ASP A 445 14.96 -5.19 4.90
C ASP A 445 13.45 -5.32 4.62
N ASP A 446 12.94 -4.50 3.70
CA ASP A 446 11.51 -4.43 3.38
C ASP A 446 10.99 -5.68 2.66
N TYR A 447 11.88 -6.54 2.18
CA TYR A 447 11.52 -7.76 1.45
C TYR A 447 11.68 -9.03 2.29
N ASN A 448 12.80 -9.14 2.99
CA ASN A 448 13.13 -10.36 3.72
C ASN A 448 13.66 -9.99 5.10
N ALA A 449 12.98 -10.41 6.14
CA ALA A 449 13.34 -10.07 7.50
C ALA A 449 13.14 -11.25 8.44
N THR A 450 14.00 -11.33 9.44
CA THR A 450 13.75 -12.10 10.66
C THR A 450 13.51 -11.11 11.77
N ILE A 451 12.28 -11.10 12.28
CA ILE A 451 11.80 -10.18 13.30
C ILE A 451 11.86 -10.87 14.65
N ASN A 452 12.48 -10.21 15.63
CA ASN A 452 12.43 -10.61 17.04
C ASN A 452 11.42 -9.71 17.74
N LEU A 453 10.38 -10.31 18.31
CA LEU A 453 9.26 -9.64 18.95
C LEU A 453 9.54 -9.17 20.40
N ARG A 454 10.67 -9.61 20.98
CA ARG A 454 11.12 -9.19 22.31
C ARG A 454 11.96 -7.94 22.28
#